data_c0d57bfcadec348ca50e4cce50d42a12
#
_entry.id   c0d57bfcadec348ca50e4cce50d42a12
#
_cell.length_a   1.000
_cell.length_b   1.000
_cell.length_c   1.000
_cell.angle_alpha   90.00
_cell.angle_beta   90.00
_cell.angle_gamma   90.00
#
_symmetry.space_group_name_H-M   'P 1'
#
loop_
_entity.id
_entity.type
_entity.pdbx_description
1 polymer ?
#
loop_
_entity_poly.entity_id
_entity_poly.type
_entity_poly.pdbx_seq_one_letter_code
_entity_poly.pdbx_strand_id
1 'polypeptide(L)'
;GYGMSDNPKAPSVIPMHIVQYCLAYMNKNKGFYANHHLGGIAWYNNTGYQNPSNFCMLNRKTASEAVDVPGYGHIIKNNLSHTPRSSGKHIIDVNQAECEIANNSFLPVDMAVTDDDFVSLDASQLALPRKSDGSLPYVEFLRLKTNSKLYNAGMGCFLTGGGEETSYDWLEDAAILVEGDVAKIVGHGAEAFVYFYINGKAVSFSDKQVDLSAYKGEIDLKATTDNGDVTKLKQIR
;
A
#
# COMPACT_ATOMS: atom_id res chain seq x y z
N GLY A 1 21.41 -7.23 -7.85
CA GLY A 1 20.88 -8.50 -8.24
C GLY A 1 21.88 -9.61 -8.28
N TYR A 2 21.48 -10.75 -7.78
CA TYR A 2 22.28 -11.97 -7.81
C TYR A 2 22.27 -12.68 -9.18
N GLY A 3 21.61 -12.15 -10.16
CA GLY A 3 21.26 -12.93 -11.33
C GLY A 3 22.28 -13.01 -12.44
N MET A 4 23.44 -12.41 -12.30
CA MET A 4 24.26 -12.16 -13.47
C MET A 4 25.70 -12.60 -13.33
N SER A 5 26.07 -13.41 -12.38
CA SER A 5 27.49 -13.59 -12.24
C SER A 5 27.94 -15.02 -12.29
N ASP A 6 28.98 -15.19 -13.04
CA ASP A 6 30.01 -16.18 -12.79
C ASP A 6 30.63 -16.01 -11.37
N ASN A 7 29.94 -15.33 -10.46
CA ASN A 7 30.40 -15.15 -9.09
C ASN A 7 30.31 -16.50 -8.37
N PRO A 8 31.41 -17.13 -8.02
CA PRO A 8 31.43 -18.43 -7.34
C PRO A 8 30.75 -18.40 -5.95
N LYS A 9 30.45 -17.21 -5.45
CA LYS A 9 29.68 -17.02 -4.19
C LYS A 9 28.20 -16.81 -4.40
N ALA A 10 27.71 -16.80 -5.66
CA ALA A 10 26.28 -16.72 -5.91
C ALA A 10 25.62 -18.02 -5.45
N PRO A 11 24.42 -17.96 -4.83
CA PRO A 11 23.71 -19.17 -4.44
C PRO A 11 23.35 -19.99 -5.67
N SER A 12 23.38 -21.32 -5.56
CA SER A 12 23.00 -22.25 -6.63
C SER A 12 21.54 -22.09 -7.05
N VAL A 13 20.71 -21.56 -6.15
CA VAL A 13 19.31 -21.18 -6.41
C VAL A 13 19.19 -19.67 -6.20
N ILE A 14 18.76 -18.96 -7.24
CA ILE A 14 18.53 -17.53 -7.19
C ILE A 14 17.18 -17.29 -6.48
N PRO A 15 17.17 -16.62 -5.33
CA PRO A 15 15.93 -16.41 -4.58
C PRO A 15 14.99 -15.45 -5.32
N MET A 16 13.68 -15.67 -5.21
CA MET A 16 12.69 -14.70 -5.62
C MET A 16 12.75 -13.50 -4.67
N HIS A 17 12.80 -12.29 -5.23
CA HIS A 17 12.67 -11.06 -4.45
C HIS A 17 11.20 -10.68 -4.31
N ILE A 18 10.88 -9.93 -3.27
CA ILE A 18 9.53 -9.38 -3.05
C ILE A 18 9.63 -7.86 -3.06
N VAL A 19 8.79 -7.22 -3.86
CA VAL A 19 8.61 -5.76 -3.89
C VAL A 19 7.13 -5.49 -3.66
N GLN A 20 6.80 -4.85 -2.56
CA GLN A 20 5.40 -4.62 -2.18
C GLN A 20 5.20 -3.24 -1.55
N TYR A 21 3.98 -2.70 -1.71
CA TYR A 21 3.54 -1.43 -1.13
C TYR A 21 4.46 -0.25 -1.44
N CYS A 22 5.07 -0.27 -2.62
CA CYS A 22 5.99 0.76 -3.06
C CYS A 22 5.32 1.70 -4.07
N LEU A 23 5.70 2.97 -4.02
CA LEU A 23 5.33 3.99 -4.99
C LEU A 23 6.55 4.34 -5.86
N ALA A 24 6.40 4.22 -7.18
CA ALA A 24 7.37 4.70 -8.17
C ALA A 24 6.74 5.83 -8.99
N TYR A 25 7.30 7.04 -8.87
CA TYR A 25 6.74 8.25 -9.41
C TYR A 25 7.78 9.06 -10.21
N MET A 26 7.42 9.46 -11.43
CA MET A 26 8.19 10.35 -12.32
C MET A 26 9.69 10.01 -12.47
N ASN A 27 10.05 8.73 -12.43
CA ASN A 27 11.43 8.32 -12.69
C ASN A 27 11.84 8.66 -14.14
N LYS A 28 13.15 8.82 -14.37
CA LYS A 28 13.68 9.18 -15.69
C LYS A 28 13.41 8.08 -16.74
N ASN A 29 13.41 6.82 -16.35
CA ASN A 29 13.28 5.68 -17.26
C ASN A 29 12.06 4.82 -16.86
N LYS A 30 12.21 3.86 -15.97
CA LYS A 30 11.17 2.92 -15.56
C LYS A 30 10.76 3.15 -14.11
N GLY A 31 9.50 2.87 -13.79
CA GLY A 31 9.03 2.89 -12.40
C GLY A 31 9.60 1.70 -11.63
N PHE A 32 9.10 0.52 -11.94
CA PHE A 32 9.56 -0.76 -11.39
C PHE A 32 10.28 -1.53 -12.49
N TYR A 33 11.46 -2.04 -12.18
CA TYR A 33 12.29 -2.72 -13.17
C TYR A 33 12.89 -4.01 -12.61
N ALA A 34 12.58 -5.14 -13.23
CA ALA A 34 13.10 -6.43 -12.83
C ALA A 34 14.62 -6.55 -13.06
N ASN A 35 15.16 -5.78 -14.01
CA ASN A 35 16.59 -5.61 -14.26
C ASN A 35 17.35 -6.93 -14.35
N HIS A 36 16.83 -7.85 -15.15
CA HIS A 36 17.46 -9.14 -15.45
C HIS A 36 17.60 -10.10 -14.25
N HIS A 37 16.74 -9.96 -13.24
CA HIS A 37 16.77 -10.84 -12.08
C HIS A 37 16.17 -12.22 -12.41
N LEU A 38 17.04 -13.24 -12.52
CA LEU A 38 16.68 -14.58 -12.99
C LEU A 38 15.81 -15.37 -12.00
N GLY A 39 15.79 -15.02 -10.73
CA GLY A 39 15.00 -15.70 -9.70
C GLY A 39 13.51 -15.35 -9.72
N GLY A 40 13.10 -14.47 -10.63
CA GLY A 40 11.76 -13.88 -10.59
C GLY A 40 11.59 -12.87 -9.45
N ILE A 41 10.54 -12.07 -9.53
CA ILE A 41 10.19 -11.09 -8.48
C ILE A 41 8.70 -11.16 -8.26
N ALA A 42 8.29 -11.19 -7.00
CA ALA A 42 6.90 -11.03 -6.59
C ALA A 42 6.62 -9.53 -6.40
N TRP A 43 5.71 -9.01 -7.22
CA TRP A 43 5.27 -7.62 -7.23
C TRP A 43 3.86 -7.55 -6.68
N TYR A 44 3.72 -7.07 -5.43
CA TYR A 44 2.42 -6.98 -4.78
C TYR A 44 2.08 -5.54 -4.43
N ASN A 45 0.88 -5.11 -4.76
CA ASN A 45 0.36 -3.84 -4.27
C ASN A 45 1.32 -2.64 -4.48
N ASN A 46 1.93 -2.52 -5.66
CA ASN A 46 2.75 -1.36 -5.99
C ASN A 46 1.97 -0.37 -6.85
N THR A 47 2.32 0.91 -6.77
CA THR A 47 1.75 1.96 -7.61
C THR A 47 2.82 2.60 -8.48
N GLY A 48 2.65 2.53 -9.80
CA GLY A 48 3.47 3.24 -10.78
C GLY A 48 2.72 4.43 -11.36
N TYR A 49 3.29 5.64 -11.30
CA TYR A 49 2.67 6.85 -11.81
C TYR A 49 3.66 7.72 -12.59
N GLN A 50 3.27 8.10 -13.80
CA GLN A 50 4.05 9.01 -14.67
C GLN A 50 5.51 8.60 -14.89
N ASN A 51 5.83 7.31 -14.89
CA ASN A 51 7.12 6.83 -15.42
C ASN A 51 7.01 6.61 -16.94
N PRO A 52 8.10 6.59 -17.73
CA PRO A 52 8.00 6.23 -19.16
C PRO A 52 7.29 4.91 -19.38
N SER A 53 7.67 3.85 -18.64
CA SER A 53 6.78 2.71 -18.35
C SER A 53 6.74 2.48 -16.86
N ASN A 54 5.53 2.17 -16.33
CA ASN A 54 5.40 2.02 -14.89
C ASN A 54 6.01 0.71 -14.40
N PHE A 55 5.92 -0.35 -15.19
CA PHE A 55 6.50 -1.67 -14.89
C PHE A 55 7.30 -2.17 -16.10
N CYS A 56 8.46 -2.76 -15.85
CA CYS A 56 9.30 -3.41 -16.88
C CYS A 56 9.88 -4.70 -16.32
N MET A 57 9.49 -5.81 -16.92
CA MET A 57 9.83 -7.14 -16.44
C MET A 57 11.02 -7.76 -17.19
N LEU A 58 11.78 -6.95 -17.92
CA LEU A 58 12.90 -7.42 -18.74
C LEU A 58 13.83 -8.36 -17.97
N ASN A 59 14.08 -9.52 -18.54
CA ASN A 59 14.96 -10.53 -17.99
C ASN A 59 16.06 -10.92 -18.99
N ARG A 60 16.93 -11.81 -18.58
CA ARG A 60 17.90 -12.48 -19.44
C ARG A 60 17.51 -13.93 -19.66
N LYS A 61 17.95 -14.48 -20.77
CA LYS A 61 17.65 -15.87 -21.13
C LYS A 61 18.21 -16.84 -20.08
N THR A 62 19.48 -16.68 -19.73
CA THR A 62 20.14 -17.43 -18.63
C THR A 62 21.25 -16.59 -18.00
N ALA A 63 21.86 -17.08 -16.94
CA ALA A 63 23.02 -16.44 -16.30
C ALA A 63 24.23 -16.34 -17.26
N SER A 64 24.42 -17.32 -18.14
CA SER A 64 25.53 -17.38 -19.08
C SER A 64 25.22 -16.73 -20.43
N GLU A 65 23.93 -16.61 -20.79
CA GLU A 65 23.50 -15.98 -22.04
C GLU A 65 22.92 -14.59 -21.76
N ALA A 66 23.72 -13.56 -21.98
CA ALA A 66 23.35 -12.17 -21.78
C ALA A 66 22.38 -11.63 -22.86
N VAL A 67 21.40 -12.43 -23.27
CA VAL A 67 20.37 -12.08 -24.24
C VAL A 67 19.13 -11.63 -23.50
N ASP A 68 18.68 -10.42 -23.79
CA ASP A 68 17.47 -9.85 -23.21
C ASP A 68 16.22 -10.57 -23.74
N VAL A 69 15.35 -10.98 -22.82
CA VAL A 69 14.08 -11.65 -23.11
C VAL A 69 12.95 -11.06 -22.27
N PRO A 70 11.68 -11.20 -22.70
CA PRO A 70 10.55 -10.87 -21.84
C PRO A 70 10.62 -11.63 -20.51
N GLY A 71 10.34 -10.93 -19.41
CA GLY A 71 10.46 -11.47 -18.06
C GLY A 71 9.53 -12.65 -17.80
N TYR A 72 10.04 -13.61 -17.09
CA TYR A 72 9.38 -14.86 -16.71
C TYR A 72 9.55 -15.15 -15.22
N GLY A 73 8.73 -16.07 -14.69
CA GLY A 73 8.80 -16.49 -13.30
C GLY A 73 8.41 -15.39 -12.29
N HIS A 74 7.76 -14.31 -12.75
CA HIS A 74 7.27 -13.26 -11.87
C HIS A 74 5.88 -13.57 -11.32
N ILE A 75 5.58 -13.04 -10.13
CA ILE A 75 4.24 -12.95 -9.57
C ILE A 75 3.87 -11.47 -9.57
N ILE A 76 2.77 -11.11 -10.25
CA ILE A 76 2.38 -9.71 -10.46
C ILE A 76 0.92 -9.57 -10.05
N LYS A 77 0.66 -9.08 -8.81
CA LYS A 77 -0.70 -9.02 -8.25
C LYS A 77 -0.99 -7.69 -7.57
N ASN A 78 -2.23 -7.23 -7.74
CA ASN A 78 -2.78 -6.06 -7.07
C ASN A 78 -2.00 -4.75 -7.34
N ASN A 79 -1.27 -4.67 -8.44
CA ASN A 79 -0.51 -3.47 -8.76
C ASN A 79 -1.39 -2.45 -9.51
N LEU A 80 -1.12 -1.18 -9.26
CA LEU A 80 -1.76 -0.04 -9.88
C LEU A 80 -0.80 0.68 -10.81
N SER A 81 -1.25 0.98 -12.02
CA SER A 81 -0.51 1.78 -12.98
C SER A 81 -1.38 2.90 -13.51
N HIS A 82 -0.91 4.14 -13.36
CA HIS A 82 -1.62 5.31 -13.87
C HIS A 82 -0.70 6.18 -14.71
N THR A 83 -1.22 6.69 -15.81
CA THR A 83 -0.63 7.68 -16.71
C THR A 83 0.86 7.44 -17.02
N PRO A 84 1.27 6.30 -17.62
CA PRO A 84 2.65 6.16 -18.08
C PRO A 84 2.94 7.21 -19.14
N ARG A 85 4.13 7.85 -19.09
CA ARG A 85 4.48 8.93 -20.02
C ARG A 85 4.70 8.47 -21.46
N SER A 86 5.07 7.22 -21.65
CA SER A 86 5.02 6.57 -22.96
C SER A 86 3.66 5.92 -23.13
N SER A 87 2.89 6.35 -24.11
CA SER A 87 1.52 5.90 -24.33
C SER A 87 1.38 4.37 -24.28
N GLY A 88 0.43 3.89 -23.48
CA GLY A 88 0.13 2.47 -23.31
C GLY A 88 1.20 1.62 -22.61
N LYS A 89 2.27 2.22 -22.07
CA LYS A 89 3.37 1.50 -21.43
C LYS A 89 3.16 1.27 -19.92
N HIS A 90 1.99 0.74 -19.55
CA HIS A 90 1.74 0.32 -18.17
C HIS A 90 2.74 -0.75 -17.72
N ILE A 91 2.88 -1.79 -18.52
CA ILE A 91 3.88 -2.85 -18.35
C ILE A 91 4.51 -3.20 -19.71
N ILE A 92 5.80 -3.49 -19.70
CA ILE A 92 6.56 -3.93 -20.89
C ILE A 92 7.44 -5.12 -20.55
N ASP A 93 7.89 -5.80 -21.61
CA ASP A 93 8.88 -6.89 -21.54
C ASP A 93 8.46 -8.01 -20.55
N VAL A 94 7.19 -8.41 -20.58
CA VAL A 94 6.65 -9.49 -19.76
C VAL A 94 6.22 -10.68 -20.64
N ASN A 95 6.64 -11.88 -20.27
CA ASN A 95 6.09 -13.13 -20.81
C ASN A 95 4.91 -13.55 -19.91
N GLN A 96 3.70 -13.18 -20.33
CA GLN A 96 2.51 -13.43 -19.52
C GLN A 96 2.24 -14.93 -19.30
N ALA A 97 2.65 -15.79 -20.23
CA ALA A 97 2.43 -17.23 -20.13
C ALA A 97 3.32 -17.90 -19.05
N GLU A 98 4.42 -17.26 -18.70
CA GLU A 98 5.38 -17.77 -17.73
C GLU A 98 5.39 -16.95 -16.41
N CYS A 99 4.37 -16.11 -16.21
CA CYS A 99 4.20 -15.31 -15.00
C CYS A 99 2.84 -15.58 -14.37
N GLU A 100 2.77 -15.49 -13.04
CA GLU A 100 1.50 -15.49 -12.33
C GLU A 100 0.96 -14.06 -12.27
N ILE A 101 -0.12 -13.77 -13.03
CA ILE A 101 -0.66 -12.41 -13.17
C ILE A 101 -2.13 -12.39 -12.75
N ALA A 102 -2.47 -11.56 -11.76
CA ALA A 102 -3.83 -11.42 -11.29
C ALA A 102 -4.10 -10.04 -10.72
N ASN A 103 -5.32 -9.54 -10.93
CA ASN A 103 -5.89 -8.38 -10.26
C ASN A 103 -4.98 -7.13 -10.30
N ASN A 104 -4.37 -6.80 -11.45
CA ASN A 104 -3.69 -5.53 -11.63
C ASN A 104 -4.57 -4.59 -12.47
N SER A 105 -4.38 -3.29 -12.33
CA SER A 105 -5.17 -2.30 -13.09
C SER A 105 -4.92 -2.34 -14.60
N PHE A 106 -3.90 -3.07 -15.04
CA PHE A 106 -3.43 -3.13 -16.45
C PHE A 106 -3.34 -4.55 -17.02
N LEU A 107 -3.42 -5.59 -16.19
CA LEU A 107 -3.41 -7.01 -16.58
C LEU A 107 -4.07 -7.88 -15.49
N PRO A 108 -4.77 -8.97 -15.86
CA PRO A 108 -5.01 -9.44 -17.23
C PRO A 108 -6.03 -8.58 -18.00
N VAL A 109 -6.72 -7.68 -17.33
CA VAL A 109 -7.72 -6.76 -17.91
C VAL A 109 -7.32 -5.34 -17.62
N ASP A 110 -7.39 -4.45 -18.61
CA ASP A 110 -7.22 -3.01 -18.41
C ASP A 110 -8.49 -2.45 -17.73
N MET A 111 -8.31 -1.91 -16.53
CA MET A 111 -9.40 -1.35 -15.73
C MET A 111 -9.69 0.12 -16.03
N ALA A 112 -9.03 0.72 -17.01
CA ALA A 112 -9.21 2.12 -17.40
C ALA A 112 -9.14 3.06 -16.19
N VAL A 113 -7.98 3.14 -15.56
CA VAL A 113 -7.71 4.04 -14.43
C VAL A 113 -7.76 5.49 -14.88
N THR A 114 -8.46 6.33 -14.14
CA THR A 114 -8.62 7.75 -14.42
C THR A 114 -8.18 8.61 -13.24
N ASP A 115 -8.01 9.92 -13.46
CA ASP A 115 -7.70 10.88 -12.39
C ASP A 115 -8.79 10.92 -11.31
N ASP A 116 -10.04 10.62 -11.70
CA ASP A 116 -11.18 10.60 -10.79
C ASP A 116 -11.14 9.45 -9.77
N ASP A 117 -10.32 8.45 -9.98
CA ASP A 117 -10.14 7.35 -9.02
C ASP A 117 -9.34 7.78 -7.78
N PHE A 118 -8.64 8.92 -7.82
CA PHE A 118 -7.73 9.35 -6.76
C PHE A 118 -8.28 10.50 -5.92
N VAL A 119 -7.92 10.50 -4.63
CA VAL A 119 -8.20 11.61 -3.71
C VAL A 119 -7.41 12.84 -4.12
N SER A 120 -6.14 12.66 -4.43
CA SER A 120 -5.24 13.74 -4.87
C SER A 120 -4.18 13.23 -5.84
N LEU A 121 -3.83 14.06 -6.81
CA LEU A 121 -2.68 13.89 -7.71
C LEU A 121 -1.61 14.95 -7.46
N ASP A 122 -1.70 15.70 -6.36
CA ASP A 122 -0.72 16.71 -5.96
C ASP A 122 0.53 16.06 -5.37
N ALA A 123 1.55 15.88 -6.20
CA ALA A 123 2.82 15.29 -5.81
C ALA A 123 3.67 16.17 -4.88
N SER A 124 3.31 17.44 -4.68
CA SER A 124 4.04 18.32 -3.73
C SER A 124 3.97 17.79 -2.30
N GLN A 125 2.95 17.00 -1.98
CA GLN A 125 2.78 16.33 -0.70
C GLN A 125 3.94 15.36 -0.37
N LEU A 126 4.63 14.80 -1.38
CA LEU A 126 5.79 13.93 -1.16
C LEU A 126 7.02 14.68 -0.62
N ALA A 127 7.03 16.01 -0.73
CA ALA A 127 8.09 16.86 -0.19
C ALA A 127 7.81 17.35 1.24
N LEU A 128 6.71 16.95 1.84
CA LEU A 128 6.40 17.30 3.24
C LEU A 128 7.51 16.77 4.17
N PRO A 129 7.86 17.55 5.21
CA PRO A 129 8.85 17.11 6.18
C PRO A 129 8.36 15.87 6.95
N ARG A 130 9.30 15.04 7.40
CA ARG A 130 8.97 13.96 8.33
C ARG A 130 8.38 14.54 9.61
N LYS A 131 7.55 13.75 10.27
CA LYS A 131 7.03 14.07 11.61
C LYS A 131 8.18 14.14 12.63
N SER A 132 7.90 14.69 13.80
CA SER A 132 8.90 14.84 14.87
C SER A 132 9.49 13.52 15.38
N ASP A 133 8.76 12.41 15.22
CA ASP A 133 9.20 11.05 15.54
C ASP A 133 10.00 10.38 14.42
N GLY A 134 10.19 11.07 13.29
CA GLY A 134 10.90 10.59 12.12
C GLY A 134 10.03 9.83 11.11
N SER A 135 8.77 9.56 11.41
CA SER A 135 7.85 8.88 10.50
C SER A 135 7.48 9.74 9.29
N LEU A 136 6.96 9.11 8.25
CA LEU A 136 6.48 9.79 7.06
C LEU A 136 5.16 10.54 7.36
N PRO A 137 4.95 11.72 6.76
CA PRO A 137 3.68 12.41 6.85
C PRO A 137 2.59 11.62 6.11
N TYR A 138 1.36 11.77 6.54
CA TYR A 138 0.23 11.32 5.76
C TYR A 138 0.15 12.13 4.46
N VAL A 139 -0.06 11.45 3.35
CA VAL A 139 -0.26 12.05 2.04
C VAL A 139 -1.52 11.46 1.38
N GLU A 140 -2.26 12.31 0.69
CA GLU A 140 -3.41 11.89 -0.12
C GLU A 140 -3.02 11.57 -1.58
N PHE A 141 -1.80 11.90 -1.95
CA PHE A 141 -1.27 11.69 -3.29
C PHE A 141 -1.37 10.21 -3.68
N LEU A 142 -2.08 9.96 -4.77
CA LEU A 142 -2.36 8.62 -5.32
C LEU A 142 -3.13 7.66 -4.39
N ARG A 143 -3.75 8.14 -3.32
CA ARG A 143 -4.72 7.34 -2.59
C ARG A 143 -6.00 7.21 -3.41
N LEU A 144 -6.54 6.01 -3.45
CA LEU A 144 -7.80 5.75 -4.12
C LEU A 144 -8.97 6.30 -3.31
N LYS A 145 -9.95 6.85 -4.00
CA LYS A 145 -11.24 7.19 -3.38
C LYS A 145 -12.00 5.91 -3.01
N THR A 146 -12.73 5.94 -1.91
CA THR A 146 -13.49 4.78 -1.41
C THR A 146 -14.56 4.27 -2.38
N ASN A 147 -15.06 5.13 -3.26
CA ASN A 147 -16.02 4.76 -4.31
C ASN A 147 -15.37 4.30 -5.62
N SER A 148 -14.03 4.30 -5.70
CA SER A 148 -13.33 3.74 -6.85
C SER A 148 -13.46 2.22 -6.89
N LYS A 149 -13.69 1.66 -8.07
CA LYS A 149 -13.64 0.21 -8.30
C LYS A 149 -12.28 -0.41 -7.95
N LEU A 150 -11.21 0.39 -8.05
CA LEU A 150 -9.84 -0.03 -7.74
C LEU A 150 -9.62 -0.16 -6.23
N TYR A 151 -10.26 0.70 -5.44
CA TYR A 151 -10.24 0.64 -3.98
C TYR A 151 -10.79 -0.71 -3.49
N ASN A 152 -11.99 -1.07 -3.93
CA ASN A 152 -12.63 -2.33 -3.55
C ASN A 152 -11.89 -3.57 -4.07
N ALA A 153 -11.09 -3.42 -5.13
CA ALA A 153 -10.25 -4.49 -5.65
C ALA A 153 -8.92 -4.66 -4.89
N GLY A 154 -8.64 -3.82 -3.90
CA GLY A 154 -7.42 -3.91 -3.08
C GLY A 154 -6.14 -3.62 -3.83
N MET A 155 -6.17 -2.71 -4.81
CA MET A 155 -5.02 -2.40 -5.67
C MET A 155 -4.19 -1.24 -5.12
N GLY A 156 -2.89 -1.24 -5.50
CA GLY A 156 -1.98 -0.13 -5.27
C GLY A 156 -1.21 -0.20 -3.96
N CYS A 157 -0.32 0.79 -3.75
CA CYS A 157 0.63 0.80 -2.65
C CYS A 157 0.04 1.23 -1.30
N PHE A 158 -1.12 1.84 -1.32
CA PHE A 158 -1.84 2.15 -0.10
C PHE A 158 -2.85 1.03 0.17
N LEU A 159 -2.79 0.44 1.36
CA LEU A 159 -3.74 -0.58 1.75
C LEU A 159 -5.15 -0.02 1.66
N THR A 160 -5.97 -0.69 0.88
CA THR A 160 -7.39 -0.41 0.73
C THR A 160 -8.13 -1.54 1.41
N GLY A 161 -8.84 -1.24 2.49
CA GLY A 161 -9.66 -2.24 3.17
C GLY A 161 -10.82 -2.62 2.27
N GLY A 162 -10.98 -3.90 1.98
CA GLY A 162 -12.25 -4.43 1.48
C GLY A 162 -13.23 -4.50 2.64
N GLY A 163 -13.95 -3.42 2.90
CA GLY A 163 -14.92 -3.30 3.97
C GLY A 163 -15.18 -1.83 4.29
N GLU A 164 -16.36 -1.49 4.71
CA GLU A 164 -16.85 -0.14 4.97
C GLU A 164 -16.10 0.66 6.06
N GLU A 165 -14.88 0.27 6.41
CA GLU A 165 -14.04 1.02 7.33
C GLU A 165 -13.00 1.80 6.56
N THR A 166 -12.95 3.11 6.80
CA THR A 166 -11.79 3.93 6.50
C THR A 166 -10.58 3.26 7.15
N SER A 167 -9.71 2.61 6.34
CA SER A 167 -8.54 1.95 6.89
C SER A 167 -7.61 3.03 7.43
N TYR A 168 -7.41 3.02 8.72
CA TYR A 168 -6.45 3.87 9.41
C TYR A 168 -5.08 3.19 9.51
N ASP A 169 -4.77 2.30 8.56
CA ASP A 169 -3.50 1.53 8.49
C ASP A 169 -2.26 2.43 8.38
N TRP A 170 -2.46 3.72 8.10
CA TRP A 170 -1.42 4.74 8.17
C TRP A 170 -1.08 5.16 9.61
N LEU A 171 -1.91 4.82 10.60
CA LEU A 171 -1.58 5.00 12.01
C LEU A 171 -0.69 3.83 12.44
N GLU A 172 0.55 4.13 12.83
CA GLU A 172 1.51 3.13 13.32
C GLU A 172 1.01 2.44 14.60
N ASP A 173 0.23 3.19 15.40
CA ASP A 173 -0.37 2.72 16.65
C ASP A 173 -1.85 3.04 16.66
N ALA A 174 -2.61 2.25 17.39
CA ALA A 174 -4.01 2.52 17.62
C ALA A 174 -4.23 3.92 18.23
N ALA A 175 -5.31 4.58 17.83
CA ALA A 175 -5.69 5.90 18.34
C ALA A 175 -7.21 5.99 18.53
N ILE A 176 -7.65 6.96 19.33
CA ILE A 176 -9.06 7.30 19.42
C ILE A 176 -9.34 8.47 18.47
N LEU A 177 -10.11 8.21 17.43
CA LEU A 177 -10.61 9.22 16.51
C LEU A 177 -11.98 9.71 16.99
N VAL A 178 -12.15 11.03 17.07
CA VAL A 178 -13.43 11.66 17.43
C VAL A 178 -13.96 12.43 16.23
N GLU A 179 -15.10 11.97 15.71
CA GLU A 179 -15.82 12.59 14.60
C GLU A 179 -17.25 12.94 15.04
N GLY A 180 -17.51 14.22 15.26
CA GLY A 180 -18.78 14.68 15.79
C GLY A 180 -19.08 14.06 17.18
N ASP A 181 -20.19 13.36 17.29
CA ASP A 181 -20.62 12.68 18.51
C ASP A 181 -20.20 11.19 18.57
N VAL A 182 -19.22 10.78 17.79
CA VAL A 182 -18.73 9.39 17.77
C VAL A 182 -17.24 9.35 18.05
N ALA A 183 -16.82 8.48 18.97
CA ALA A 183 -15.43 8.10 19.17
C ALA A 183 -15.18 6.68 18.64
N LYS A 184 -14.12 6.49 17.87
CA LYS A 184 -13.73 5.20 17.30
C LYS A 184 -12.30 4.85 17.69
N ILE A 185 -12.00 3.56 17.87
CA ILE A 185 -10.62 3.09 17.96
C ILE A 185 -10.18 2.71 16.56
N VAL A 186 -9.11 3.35 16.09
CA VAL A 186 -8.63 3.26 14.71
C VAL A 186 -7.11 3.04 14.69
N GLY A 187 -6.58 2.57 13.57
CA GLY A 187 -5.14 2.37 13.38
C GLY A 187 -4.68 0.96 13.66
N HIS A 188 -3.37 0.73 13.51
CA HIS A 188 -2.78 -0.58 13.66
C HIS A 188 -2.90 -1.07 15.11
N GLY A 189 -3.39 -2.28 15.30
CA GLY A 189 -3.63 -2.84 16.64
C GLY A 189 -4.95 -2.44 17.30
N ALA A 190 -5.84 -1.70 16.60
CA ALA A 190 -7.16 -1.31 17.12
C ALA A 190 -8.01 -2.50 17.59
N GLU A 191 -7.82 -3.66 16.95
CA GLU A 191 -8.52 -4.92 17.27
C GLU A 191 -8.22 -5.46 18.66
N ALA A 192 -7.06 -5.13 19.23
CA ALA A 192 -6.66 -5.58 20.57
C ALA A 192 -7.45 -4.88 21.70
N PHE A 193 -8.07 -3.75 21.43
CA PHE A 193 -8.80 -2.97 22.43
C PHE A 193 -10.24 -3.49 22.55
N VAL A 194 -10.58 -3.93 23.74
CA VAL A 194 -11.87 -4.58 24.05
C VAL A 194 -12.72 -3.82 25.06
N TYR A 195 -12.15 -2.83 25.74
CA TYR A 195 -12.87 -1.97 26.69
C TYR A 195 -12.68 -0.50 26.37
N PHE A 196 -13.76 0.27 26.48
CA PHE A 196 -13.76 1.72 26.31
C PHE A 196 -14.28 2.41 27.56
N TYR A 197 -13.68 3.53 27.94
CA TYR A 197 -14.02 4.29 29.13
C TYR A 197 -14.26 5.76 28.78
N ILE A 198 -15.31 6.33 29.33
CA ILE A 198 -15.61 7.77 29.27
C ILE A 198 -15.61 8.30 30.69
N ASN A 199 -14.79 9.31 30.99
CA ASN A 199 -14.63 9.89 32.31
C ASN A 199 -14.41 8.83 33.40
N GLY A 200 -13.57 7.83 33.08
CA GLY A 200 -13.24 6.73 33.99
C GLY A 200 -14.31 5.66 34.18
N LYS A 201 -15.46 5.75 33.52
CA LYS A 201 -16.52 4.74 33.56
C LYS A 201 -16.48 3.88 32.29
N ALA A 202 -16.53 2.56 32.47
CA ALA A 202 -16.65 1.64 31.36
C ALA A 202 -17.98 1.84 30.62
N VAL A 203 -17.94 1.86 29.32
CA VAL A 203 -19.13 1.98 28.46
C VAL A 203 -19.16 0.82 27.47
N SER A 204 -20.38 0.42 27.09
CA SER A 204 -20.55 -0.56 26.03
C SER A 204 -20.12 0.07 24.71
N PHE A 205 -19.30 -0.65 23.93
CA PHE A 205 -18.97 -0.26 22.58
C PHE A 205 -19.05 -1.45 21.63
N SER A 206 -19.50 -1.19 20.44
CA SER A 206 -19.60 -2.18 19.36
C SER A 206 -18.91 -1.63 18.14
N ASP A 207 -18.42 -2.50 17.30
CA ASP A 207 -17.74 -2.11 16.06
C ASP A 207 -16.63 -1.07 16.27
N LYS A 208 -15.94 -1.18 17.42
CA LYS A 208 -14.85 -0.28 17.84
C LYS A 208 -15.26 1.20 17.98
N GLN A 209 -16.56 1.49 18.20
CA GLN A 209 -17.07 2.86 18.32
C GLN A 209 -18.02 3.04 19.51
N VAL A 210 -18.10 4.29 19.97
CA VAL A 210 -18.93 4.72 21.11
C VAL A 210 -19.65 6.01 20.73
N ASP A 211 -20.93 6.10 21.10
CA ASP A 211 -21.74 7.31 20.99
C ASP A 211 -21.44 8.29 22.15
N LEU A 212 -21.01 9.50 21.82
CA LEU A 212 -20.69 10.57 22.73
C LEU A 212 -21.83 11.58 22.88
N SER A 213 -22.96 11.45 22.20
CA SER A 213 -24.04 12.44 22.13
C SER A 213 -24.62 12.80 23.50
N ALA A 214 -24.57 11.86 24.46
CA ALA A 214 -25.01 12.06 25.83
C ALA A 214 -24.02 12.84 26.73
N TYR A 215 -22.79 13.05 26.27
CA TYR A 215 -21.72 13.67 27.06
C TYR A 215 -21.53 15.13 26.65
N LYS A 216 -21.40 16.03 27.62
CA LYS A 216 -21.24 17.47 27.41
C LYS A 216 -19.94 17.94 28.07
N GLY A 217 -19.27 18.91 27.46
CA GLY A 217 -18.03 19.50 27.97
C GLY A 217 -16.79 18.69 27.66
N GLU A 218 -15.78 18.78 28.51
CA GLU A 218 -14.53 18.06 28.36
C GLU A 218 -14.74 16.58 28.69
N ILE A 219 -14.31 15.69 27.80
CA ILE A 219 -14.51 14.26 27.91
C ILE A 219 -13.12 13.58 27.93
N ASP A 220 -12.85 12.80 28.98
CA ASP A 220 -11.68 11.92 29.06
C ASP A 220 -12.02 10.56 28.45
N LEU A 221 -11.32 10.20 27.40
CA LEU A 221 -11.51 8.95 26.64
C LEU A 221 -10.33 8.02 26.84
N LYS A 222 -10.61 6.75 27.18
CA LYS A 222 -9.60 5.69 27.30
C LYS A 222 -10.11 4.39 26.70
N ALA A 223 -9.18 3.60 26.18
CA ALA A 223 -9.46 2.23 25.80
C ALA A 223 -8.38 1.30 26.36
N THR A 224 -8.75 0.06 26.65
CA THR A 224 -7.80 -0.94 27.17
C THR A 224 -7.94 -2.26 26.43
N THR A 225 -6.83 -2.98 26.36
CA THR A 225 -6.81 -4.37 25.89
C THR A 225 -7.38 -5.31 26.96
N ASP A 226 -7.57 -6.56 26.61
CA ASP A 226 -8.06 -7.61 27.51
C ASP A 226 -7.14 -7.81 28.74
N ASN A 227 -5.85 -7.58 28.59
CA ASN A 227 -4.86 -7.68 29.67
C ASN A 227 -4.83 -6.46 30.61
N GLY A 228 -5.69 -5.46 30.37
CA GLY A 228 -5.75 -4.25 31.18
C GLY A 228 -4.59 -3.27 30.94
N ASP A 229 -3.78 -3.48 29.93
CA ASP A 229 -2.71 -2.56 29.56
C ASP A 229 -3.32 -1.24 29.07
N VAL A 230 -3.18 -0.22 29.90
CA VAL A 230 -3.65 1.15 29.59
C VAL A 230 -2.59 1.83 28.73
N THR A 231 -2.62 1.59 27.44
CA THR A 231 -1.93 2.45 26.52
C THR A 231 -2.71 3.74 26.39
N LYS A 232 -2.10 4.87 26.70
CA LYS A 232 -2.72 6.18 26.52
C LYS A 232 -2.81 6.46 25.02
N LEU A 233 -3.95 6.12 24.43
CA LEU A 233 -4.19 6.31 23.01
C LEU A 233 -4.18 7.80 22.66
N LYS A 234 -3.53 8.14 21.57
CA LYS A 234 -3.56 9.49 21.01
C LYS A 234 -5.00 9.79 20.57
N GLN A 235 -5.51 10.97 20.93
CA GLN A 235 -6.79 11.45 20.42
C GLN A 235 -6.57 12.27 19.15
N ILE A 236 -7.36 11.98 18.12
CA ILE A 236 -7.37 12.69 16.84
C ILE A 236 -8.77 13.32 16.70
N ARG A 237 -8.82 14.60 16.34
CA ARG A 237 -10.05 15.34 16.09
C ARG A 237 -10.05 15.91 14.69
#